data_1f09b99a10c7f632d8207ecd4f9c2b79
#
_entry.id   1f09b99a10c7f632d8207ecd4f9c2b79
#
_cell.length_a   1.000
_cell.length_b   1.000
_cell.length_c   1.000
_cell.angle_alpha   90.00
_cell.angle_beta   90.00
_cell.angle_gamma   90.00
#
_symmetry.space_group_name_H-M   'P 1'
#
loop_
_entity.id
_entity.type
_entity.pdbx_description
1 polymer ?
#
loop_
_entity_poly.entity_id
_entity_poly.type
_entity_poly.pdbx_seq_one_letter_code
_entity_poly.pdbx_strand_id
1 'polypeptide(L)'
;MLCYLLLFIKIKMRYFIELSFFGKNYYGWQSQPKAISVQEVLQKALSTLLRTPIEVVGAGRTDSGVHASQMYAHFDVIETLPANLVHKLNAFLPKDIAVHHIYEVQPNAHARFDALKRTYQYHISTQKDVFAYDYAMVFTLPLNVALMNEAAQILFYYTDFQCFSKTHTDVKTYNCKIYEAHWDKVENQLIFTITADRFLRNMVRAIVGTLIDVGLQKLSLTDFEDIILSKKRSKAGASVPACGLYLTHIEYPESLFVEKKD
;
A
#
# COMPACT_ATOMS: atom_id res chain seq x y z
N MET A 1 59.29 -2.87 7.37
CA MET A 1 58.20 -2.09 8.01
C MET A 1 56.96 -2.25 7.17
N LEU A 2 56.21 -3.35 7.42
CA LEU A 2 54.97 -3.68 6.66
C LEU A 2 53.84 -2.84 7.26
N CYS A 3 53.36 -1.87 6.50
CA CYS A 3 52.18 -1.10 6.84
C CYS A 3 50.95 -1.99 6.56
N TYR A 4 50.35 -2.58 7.59
CA TYR A 4 49.06 -3.26 7.49
C TYR A 4 47.98 -2.24 7.18
N LEU A 5 47.60 -2.17 5.91
CA LEU A 5 46.38 -1.46 5.47
C LEU A 5 45.17 -2.29 5.93
N LEU A 6 44.69 -2.05 7.15
CA LEU A 6 43.40 -2.57 7.62
C LEU A 6 42.30 -1.93 6.76
N LEU A 7 41.94 -2.63 5.71
CA LEU A 7 40.70 -2.39 4.97
C LEU A 7 39.54 -2.67 5.95
N PHE A 8 39.08 -1.63 6.65
CA PHE A 8 37.79 -1.69 7.32
C PHE A 8 36.71 -1.90 6.25
N ILE A 9 36.29 -3.14 6.09
CA ILE A 9 35.07 -3.46 5.31
C ILE A 9 33.96 -2.77 6.06
N LYS A 10 33.50 -1.62 5.56
CA LYS A 10 32.34 -0.92 6.09
C LYS A 10 31.12 -1.80 5.82
N ILE A 11 30.66 -2.50 6.84
CA ILE A 11 29.46 -3.36 6.75
C ILE A 11 28.25 -2.45 6.58
N LYS A 12 27.49 -2.69 5.53
CA LYS A 12 26.25 -2.00 5.23
C LYS A 12 25.14 -2.61 6.06
N MET A 13 24.49 -1.81 6.91
CA MET A 13 23.35 -2.22 7.74
C MET A 13 22.06 -1.84 7.01
N ARG A 14 21.09 -2.74 6.99
CA ARG A 14 19.78 -2.51 6.40
C ARG A 14 18.73 -2.24 7.47
N TYR A 15 17.90 -1.26 7.21
CA TYR A 15 16.79 -0.89 8.08
C TYR A 15 15.47 -0.88 7.32
N PHE A 16 14.42 -1.34 8.01
CA PHE A 16 13.04 -1.06 7.61
C PHE A 16 12.54 0.17 8.36
N ILE A 17 11.93 1.09 7.63
CA ILE A 17 11.25 2.25 8.17
C ILE A 17 9.74 2.05 7.97
N GLU A 18 8.99 2.15 9.08
CA GLU A 18 7.55 2.10 9.11
C GLU A 18 7.00 3.51 9.18
N LEU A 19 6.07 3.83 8.28
CA LEU A 19 5.50 5.17 8.15
C LEU A 19 4.04 5.11 7.74
N SER A 20 3.34 6.21 8.01
CA SER A 20 2.02 6.51 7.45
C SER A 20 2.07 7.79 6.62
N PHE A 21 1.15 7.91 5.66
CA PHE A 21 1.02 9.13 4.88
C PHE A 21 -0.40 9.36 4.35
N PHE A 22 -0.75 10.63 4.28
CA PHE A 22 -1.96 11.11 3.64
C PHE A 22 -1.65 11.46 2.18
N GLY A 23 -2.09 10.62 1.25
CA GLY A 23 -1.62 10.63 -0.14
C GLY A 23 -2.13 11.76 -1.04
N LYS A 24 -3.05 12.63 -0.56
CA LYS A 24 -3.73 13.67 -1.36
C LYS A 24 -2.77 14.55 -2.17
N ASN A 25 -1.65 14.93 -1.54
CA ASN A 25 -0.69 15.87 -2.13
C ASN A 25 0.42 15.18 -2.93
N TYR A 26 0.35 13.85 -3.09
CA TYR A 26 1.42 13.05 -3.71
C TYR A 26 0.93 12.30 -4.95
N TYR A 27 1.81 12.21 -5.92
CA TYR A 27 1.60 11.39 -7.12
C TYR A 27 1.91 9.90 -6.84
N GLY A 28 1.50 9.43 -5.64
CA GLY A 28 1.72 8.10 -5.12
C GLY A 28 3.07 7.94 -4.44
N TRP A 29 3.42 6.67 -4.18
CA TRP A 29 4.67 6.34 -3.51
C TRP A 29 5.90 6.60 -4.36
N GLN A 30 5.94 6.04 -5.58
CA GLN A 30 7.14 5.94 -6.41
C GLN A 30 7.61 7.28 -6.95
N SER A 31 8.90 7.57 -6.79
CA SER A 31 9.55 8.74 -7.42
C SER A 31 9.38 8.73 -8.94
N GLN A 32 8.99 9.87 -9.50
CA GLN A 32 8.71 10.09 -10.92
C GLN A 32 9.21 11.48 -11.34
N PRO A 33 9.63 11.66 -12.59
CA PRO A 33 9.98 12.99 -13.10
C PRO A 33 8.81 13.97 -12.97
N LYS A 34 9.08 15.18 -12.49
CA LYS A 34 8.14 16.31 -12.43
C LYS A 34 6.90 16.11 -11.53
N ALA A 35 6.95 15.18 -10.57
CA ALA A 35 5.83 14.91 -9.69
C ALA A 35 6.34 14.57 -8.29
N ILE A 36 5.84 15.27 -7.25
CA ILE A 36 6.23 15.01 -5.86
C ILE A 36 5.66 13.66 -5.42
N SER A 37 6.52 12.79 -4.87
CA SER A 37 6.16 11.47 -4.35
C SER A 37 6.56 11.33 -2.88
N VAL A 38 5.91 10.41 -2.18
CA VAL A 38 6.26 10.11 -0.77
C VAL A 38 7.71 9.61 -0.65
N GLN A 39 8.14 8.75 -1.58
CA GLN A 39 9.49 8.21 -1.62
C GLN A 39 10.55 9.32 -1.72
N GLU A 40 10.36 10.29 -2.60
CA GLU A 40 11.29 11.41 -2.81
C GLU A 40 11.40 12.28 -1.55
N VAL A 41 10.28 12.61 -0.91
CA VAL A 41 10.24 13.40 0.32
C VAL A 41 10.97 12.66 1.45
N LEU A 42 10.72 11.35 1.61
CA LEU A 42 11.37 10.52 2.61
C LEU A 42 12.89 10.40 2.37
N GLN A 43 13.30 10.16 1.11
CA GLN A 43 14.72 10.09 0.72
C GLN A 43 15.46 11.38 1.03
N LYS A 44 14.83 12.51 0.71
CA LYS A 44 15.41 13.84 0.99
C LYS A 44 15.57 14.05 2.50
N ALA A 45 14.56 13.69 3.31
CA ALA A 45 14.60 13.82 4.76
C ALA A 45 15.73 12.96 5.37
N LEU A 46 15.79 11.67 5.01
CA LEU A 46 16.84 10.76 5.47
C LEU A 46 18.24 11.25 5.04
N SER A 47 18.42 11.61 3.78
CA SER A 47 19.70 12.07 3.25
C SER A 47 20.17 13.36 3.94
N THR A 48 19.26 14.28 4.24
CA THR A 48 19.57 15.53 4.94
C THR A 48 20.01 15.27 6.38
N LEU A 49 19.27 14.44 7.12
CA LEU A 49 19.53 14.19 8.53
C LEU A 49 20.75 13.30 8.76
N LEU A 50 21.00 12.34 7.86
CA LEU A 50 22.16 11.44 7.92
C LEU A 50 23.39 11.98 7.19
N ARG A 51 23.26 13.13 6.50
CA ARG A 51 24.35 13.80 5.76
C ARG A 51 25.04 12.92 4.72
N THR A 52 24.30 11.96 4.16
CA THR A 52 24.76 11.05 3.12
C THR A 52 23.59 10.73 2.18
N PRO A 53 23.80 10.53 0.88
CA PRO A 53 22.74 10.11 -0.02
C PRO A 53 22.13 8.77 0.43
N ILE A 54 20.82 8.74 0.65
CA ILE A 54 20.06 7.55 1.03
C ILE A 54 19.05 7.23 -0.06
N GLU A 55 19.10 6.02 -0.57
CA GLU A 55 18.06 5.46 -1.44
C GLU A 55 17.05 4.69 -0.61
N VAL A 56 15.77 4.85 -0.93
CA VAL A 56 14.66 4.19 -0.22
C VAL A 56 13.88 3.33 -1.19
N VAL A 57 13.63 2.07 -0.81
CA VAL A 57 12.84 1.13 -1.60
C VAL A 57 11.59 0.71 -0.83
N GLY A 58 10.42 1.07 -1.33
CA GLY A 58 9.14 0.78 -0.67
C GLY A 58 8.64 -0.64 -0.85
N ALA A 59 7.77 -1.07 0.05
CA ALA A 59 7.09 -2.38 0.04
C ALA A 59 6.13 -2.57 -1.15
N GLY A 60 5.75 -1.48 -1.81
CA GLY A 60 4.88 -1.49 -2.96
C GLY A 60 4.74 -0.09 -3.55
N ARG A 61 3.95 0.00 -4.62
CA ARG A 61 3.56 1.28 -5.23
C ARG A 61 2.12 1.57 -4.85
N THR A 62 1.84 2.81 -4.47
CA THR A 62 0.49 3.33 -4.39
C THR A 62 0.22 4.26 -5.55
N ASP A 63 -1.03 4.33 -6.02
CA ASP A 63 -1.45 5.31 -7.03
C ASP A 63 -1.49 6.73 -6.43
N SER A 64 -1.52 7.75 -7.28
CA SER A 64 -1.73 9.14 -6.87
C SER A 64 -3.00 9.28 -6.02
N GLY A 65 -2.90 9.97 -4.89
CA GLY A 65 -4.01 10.20 -3.96
C GLY A 65 -4.37 9.04 -3.04
N VAL A 66 -3.70 7.89 -3.13
CA VAL A 66 -3.90 6.74 -2.22
C VAL A 66 -3.14 6.98 -0.92
N HIS A 67 -3.76 6.65 0.20
CA HIS A 67 -3.22 6.79 1.55
C HIS A 67 -2.54 5.51 2.03
N ALA A 68 -1.75 5.62 3.10
CA ALA A 68 -1.28 4.47 3.85
C ALA A 68 -1.31 4.80 5.35
N SER A 69 -1.96 3.97 6.15
CA SER A 69 -1.82 4.00 7.61
C SER A 69 -0.61 3.19 8.07
N GLN A 70 -0.16 2.23 7.24
CA GLN A 70 1.09 1.53 7.43
C GLN A 70 1.77 1.29 6.07
N MET A 71 2.99 1.76 5.92
CA MET A 71 3.86 1.49 4.79
C MET A 71 5.25 1.17 5.30
N TYR A 72 5.91 0.21 4.67
CA TYR A 72 7.31 -0.08 4.93
C TYR A 72 8.18 0.29 3.73
N ALA A 73 9.39 0.73 4.04
CA ALA A 73 10.45 0.86 3.07
C ALA A 73 11.78 0.42 3.68
N HIS A 74 12.73 0.00 2.86
CA HIS A 74 14.08 -0.26 3.35
C HIS A 74 15.08 0.76 2.81
N PHE A 75 16.12 0.99 3.59
CA PHE A 75 17.27 1.77 3.22
C PHE A 75 18.53 1.20 3.90
N ASP A 76 19.67 1.56 3.38
CA ASP A 76 20.96 1.06 3.85
C ASP A 76 21.85 2.21 4.33
N VAL A 77 22.59 1.97 5.41
CA VAL A 77 23.60 2.88 5.94
C VAL A 77 24.86 2.11 6.34
N ILE A 78 25.97 2.84 6.47
CA ILE A 78 27.25 2.28 6.91
C ILE A 78 27.47 2.55 8.41
N GLU A 79 26.86 3.61 8.93
CA GLU A 79 27.00 4.05 10.31
C GLU A 79 25.74 3.74 11.12
N THR A 80 25.90 3.52 12.42
CA THR A 80 24.77 3.32 13.33
C THR A 80 23.85 4.54 13.31
N LEU A 81 22.55 4.28 13.28
CA LEU A 81 21.54 5.34 13.27
C LEU A 81 21.50 6.09 14.61
N PRO A 82 21.32 7.42 14.58
CA PRO A 82 21.07 8.20 15.79
C PRO A 82 19.82 7.72 16.53
N ALA A 83 19.88 7.52 17.84
CA ALA A 83 18.74 7.03 18.65
C ALA A 83 17.47 7.90 18.52
N ASN A 84 17.62 9.19 18.24
CA ASN A 84 16.51 10.14 18.09
C ASN A 84 16.11 10.39 16.61
N LEU A 85 16.49 9.51 15.68
CA LEU A 85 16.26 9.73 14.24
C LEU A 85 14.76 9.81 13.91
N VAL A 86 13.91 8.96 14.50
CA VAL A 86 12.43 9.00 14.30
C VAL A 86 11.88 10.38 14.70
N HIS A 87 12.28 10.90 15.86
CA HIS A 87 11.85 12.21 16.30
C HIS A 87 12.29 13.33 15.33
N LYS A 88 13.56 13.29 14.87
CA LYS A 88 14.09 14.27 13.91
C LYS A 88 13.40 14.19 12.56
N LEU A 89 13.09 12.96 12.08
CA LEU A 89 12.34 12.76 10.84
C LEU A 89 10.94 13.39 10.94
N ASN A 90 10.21 13.13 12.02
CA ASN A 90 8.88 13.68 12.22
C ASN A 90 8.86 15.21 12.38
N ALA A 91 9.94 15.80 12.89
CA ALA A 91 10.09 17.25 12.95
C ALA A 91 10.45 17.87 11.58
N PHE A 92 11.08 17.11 10.68
CA PHE A 92 11.53 17.58 9.37
C PHE A 92 10.51 17.33 8.26
N LEU A 93 9.76 16.21 8.35
CA LEU A 93 8.77 15.79 7.36
C LEU A 93 7.54 16.71 7.37
N PRO A 94 6.84 16.87 6.23
CA PRO A 94 5.55 17.56 6.18
C PRO A 94 4.50 16.82 7.02
N LYS A 95 3.44 17.53 7.41
CA LYS A 95 2.38 17.06 8.34
C LYS A 95 1.63 15.82 7.86
N ASP A 96 1.69 15.53 6.58
CA ASP A 96 1.00 14.42 5.92
C ASP A 96 1.86 13.17 5.75
N ILE A 97 3.07 13.14 6.35
CA ILE A 97 3.93 11.95 6.46
C ILE A 97 4.42 11.84 7.90
N ALA A 98 4.23 10.66 8.52
CA ALA A 98 4.73 10.35 9.84
C ALA A 98 5.51 9.03 9.86
N VAL A 99 6.68 9.03 10.48
CA VAL A 99 7.49 7.84 10.74
C VAL A 99 7.17 7.31 12.12
N HIS A 100 6.89 6.01 12.22
CA HIS A 100 6.52 5.35 13.48
C HIS A 100 7.73 4.64 14.09
N HIS A 101 8.39 3.79 13.30
CA HIS A 101 9.49 2.95 13.77
C HIS A 101 10.58 2.80 12.71
N ILE A 102 11.79 2.50 13.17
CA ILE A 102 12.91 2.06 12.34
C ILE A 102 13.45 0.79 12.97
N TYR A 103 13.48 -0.29 12.21
CA TYR A 103 13.90 -1.62 12.64
C TYR A 103 15.18 -2.00 11.90
N GLU A 104 16.16 -2.52 12.62
CA GLU A 104 17.27 -3.22 11.99
C GLU A 104 16.76 -4.56 11.46
N VAL A 105 17.14 -4.91 10.25
CA VAL A 105 16.69 -6.15 9.60
C VAL A 105 17.87 -6.91 9.02
N GLN A 106 17.63 -8.16 8.63
CA GLN A 106 18.65 -8.97 7.96
C GLN A 106 19.21 -8.23 6.73
N PRO A 107 20.52 -8.33 6.45
CA PRO A 107 21.18 -7.56 5.38
C PRO A 107 20.57 -7.77 3.98
N ASN A 108 19.96 -8.91 3.72
CA ASN A 108 19.30 -9.26 2.47
C ASN A 108 17.79 -9.00 2.47
N ALA A 109 17.21 -8.52 3.58
CA ALA A 109 15.78 -8.23 3.68
C ALA A 109 15.33 -7.19 2.65
N HIS A 110 14.20 -7.44 1.98
CA HIS A 110 13.69 -6.56 0.94
C HIS A 110 12.23 -6.18 1.19
N ALA A 111 11.94 -4.91 1.47
CA ALA A 111 10.61 -4.46 1.85
C ALA A 111 9.48 -4.91 0.90
N ARG A 112 9.75 -5.03 -0.41
CA ARG A 112 8.74 -5.45 -1.38
C ARG A 112 8.61 -6.95 -1.53
N PHE A 113 9.75 -7.67 -1.59
CA PHE A 113 9.75 -9.07 -2.01
C PHE A 113 9.53 -10.03 -0.85
N ASP A 114 9.89 -9.63 0.38
CA ASP A 114 9.70 -10.46 1.57
C ASP A 114 8.36 -10.20 2.28
N ALA A 115 7.56 -9.24 1.78
CA ALA A 115 6.23 -9.03 2.30
C ALA A 115 5.30 -10.20 1.92
N LEU A 116 4.73 -10.86 2.93
CA LEU A 116 3.87 -12.01 2.81
C LEU A 116 2.46 -11.63 2.37
N LYS A 117 1.89 -10.58 2.99
CA LYS A 117 0.55 -10.10 2.70
C LYS A 117 0.48 -8.58 2.77
N ARG A 118 -0.52 -8.03 2.11
CA ARG A 118 -0.91 -6.62 2.18
C ARG A 118 -2.40 -6.54 2.39
N THR A 119 -2.83 -5.65 3.27
CA THR A 119 -4.23 -5.36 3.52
C THR A 119 -4.53 -3.93 3.07
N TYR A 120 -5.61 -3.80 2.33
CA TYR A 120 -6.16 -2.50 1.95
C TYR A 120 -7.56 -2.35 2.52
N GLN A 121 -7.90 -1.12 2.86
CA GLN A 121 -9.28 -0.72 3.15
C GLN A 121 -9.73 0.34 2.14
N TYR A 122 -10.99 0.24 1.73
CA TYR A 122 -11.63 1.28 0.92
C TYR A 122 -12.83 1.83 1.69
N HIS A 123 -12.81 3.15 1.92
CA HIS A 123 -13.79 3.85 2.72
C HIS A 123 -14.81 4.57 1.84
N ILE A 124 -16.10 4.33 2.09
CA ILE A 124 -17.24 4.99 1.45
C ILE A 124 -18.06 5.67 2.54
N SER A 125 -18.29 6.98 2.41
CA SER A 125 -19.27 7.70 3.22
C SER A 125 -20.63 7.62 2.55
N THR A 126 -21.66 7.12 3.25
CA THR A 126 -23.04 6.97 2.72
C THR A 126 -23.83 8.26 2.79
N GLN A 127 -23.27 9.32 3.35
CA GLN A 127 -23.83 10.66 3.40
C GLN A 127 -22.75 11.70 3.14
N LYS A 128 -23.18 12.96 2.86
CA LYS A 128 -22.24 14.06 2.73
C LYS A 128 -21.62 14.37 4.10
N ASP A 129 -20.30 14.23 4.20
CA ASP A 129 -19.52 14.54 5.39
C ASP A 129 -18.37 15.49 5.01
N VAL A 130 -18.38 16.69 5.56
CA VAL A 130 -17.37 17.73 5.27
C VAL A 130 -16.00 17.41 5.89
N PHE A 131 -15.96 16.56 6.92
CA PHE A 131 -14.71 16.11 7.55
C PHE A 131 -14.11 14.89 6.88
N ALA A 132 -14.90 14.14 6.11
CA ALA A 132 -14.44 12.94 5.38
C ALA A 132 -14.15 13.21 3.90
N TYR A 133 -14.25 14.46 3.43
CA TYR A 133 -14.19 14.82 2.00
C TYR A 133 -12.93 14.29 1.28
N ASP A 134 -11.79 14.30 1.94
CA ASP A 134 -10.51 13.83 1.38
C ASP A 134 -10.12 12.41 1.86
N TYR A 135 -10.94 11.79 2.71
CA TYR A 135 -10.65 10.53 3.41
C TYR A 135 -11.53 9.36 2.98
N ALA A 136 -12.64 9.65 2.30
CA ALA A 136 -13.58 8.63 1.82
C ALA A 136 -14.23 9.07 0.52
N MET A 137 -14.67 8.10 -0.27
CA MET A 137 -15.57 8.37 -1.39
C MET A 137 -16.98 8.63 -0.85
N VAL A 138 -17.61 9.74 -1.22
CA VAL A 138 -19.03 9.97 -0.91
C VAL A 138 -19.89 9.23 -1.92
N PHE A 139 -20.78 8.35 -1.43
CA PHE A 139 -21.70 7.59 -2.27
C PHE A 139 -23.04 7.41 -1.53
N THR A 140 -24.05 8.15 -1.93
CA THR A 140 -25.32 8.30 -1.20
C THR A 140 -26.45 7.41 -1.69
N LEU A 141 -26.25 6.70 -2.81
CA LEU A 141 -27.25 5.75 -3.27
C LEU A 141 -27.25 4.51 -2.36
N PRO A 142 -28.43 3.92 -2.09
CA PRO A 142 -28.50 2.71 -1.26
C PRO A 142 -27.79 1.55 -1.93
N LEU A 143 -26.95 0.86 -1.17
CA LEU A 143 -26.20 -0.32 -1.61
C LEU A 143 -26.67 -1.56 -0.86
N ASN A 144 -26.89 -2.66 -1.56
CA ASN A 144 -27.13 -3.96 -0.95
C ASN A 144 -25.80 -4.57 -0.50
N VAL A 145 -25.40 -4.28 0.75
CA VAL A 145 -24.11 -4.73 1.32
C VAL A 145 -24.05 -6.25 1.46
N ALA A 146 -25.17 -6.93 1.71
CA ALA A 146 -25.21 -8.39 1.77
C ALA A 146 -24.81 -8.99 0.41
N LEU A 147 -25.40 -8.49 -0.67
CA LEU A 147 -25.06 -8.94 -2.02
C LEU A 147 -23.63 -8.61 -2.42
N MET A 148 -23.11 -7.45 -1.98
CA MET A 148 -21.70 -7.08 -2.17
C MET A 148 -20.75 -8.03 -1.44
N ASN A 149 -21.14 -8.50 -0.25
CA ASN A 149 -20.36 -9.50 0.50
C ASN A 149 -20.40 -10.87 -0.18
N GLU A 150 -21.57 -11.31 -0.68
CA GLU A 150 -21.66 -12.54 -1.46
C GLU A 150 -20.76 -12.49 -2.70
N ALA A 151 -20.75 -11.38 -3.45
CA ALA A 151 -19.86 -11.18 -4.58
C ALA A 151 -18.36 -11.17 -4.16
N ALA A 152 -18.03 -10.57 -3.01
CA ALA A 152 -16.66 -10.56 -2.50
C ALA A 152 -16.14 -11.97 -2.19
N GLN A 153 -17.02 -12.90 -1.75
CA GLN A 153 -16.65 -14.30 -1.52
C GLN A 153 -16.24 -15.02 -2.80
N ILE A 154 -16.76 -14.62 -3.97
CA ILE A 154 -16.39 -15.21 -5.25
C ILE A 154 -14.88 -15.01 -5.54
N LEU A 155 -14.29 -13.93 -5.05
CA LEU A 155 -12.86 -13.66 -5.24
C LEU A 155 -11.93 -14.78 -4.72
N PHE A 156 -12.36 -15.56 -3.72
CA PHE A 156 -11.55 -16.63 -3.14
C PHE A 156 -11.39 -17.85 -4.06
N TYR A 157 -12.28 -18.01 -5.03
CA TYR A 157 -12.25 -19.14 -5.96
C TYR A 157 -11.31 -18.92 -7.15
N TYR A 158 -10.76 -17.70 -7.30
CA TYR A 158 -9.94 -17.31 -8.44
C TYR A 158 -8.55 -16.84 -8.01
N THR A 159 -7.62 -16.90 -8.95
CA THR A 159 -6.25 -16.38 -8.76
C THR A 159 -5.88 -15.39 -9.86
N ASP A 160 -6.38 -15.53 -11.08
CA ASP A 160 -6.09 -14.62 -12.19
C ASP A 160 -7.07 -13.43 -12.18
N PHE A 161 -6.55 -12.26 -11.81
CA PHE A 161 -7.30 -11.01 -11.70
C PHE A 161 -6.98 -10.01 -12.80
N GLN A 162 -6.64 -10.46 -13.99
CA GLN A 162 -6.34 -9.60 -15.14
C GLN A 162 -7.45 -8.58 -15.43
N CYS A 163 -8.73 -8.97 -15.26
CA CYS A 163 -9.89 -8.08 -15.43
C CYS A 163 -9.89 -6.85 -14.52
N PHE A 164 -9.19 -6.89 -13.39
CA PHE A 164 -9.08 -5.77 -12.45
C PHE A 164 -7.74 -5.03 -12.56
N SER A 165 -6.82 -5.49 -13.41
CA SER A 165 -5.52 -4.83 -13.62
C SER A 165 -5.64 -3.65 -14.57
N LYS A 166 -4.86 -2.59 -14.30
CA LYS A 166 -4.68 -1.52 -15.30
C LYS A 166 -4.05 -2.13 -16.56
N THR A 167 -4.55 -1.77 -17.74
CA THR A 167 -3.99 -2.17 -19.02
C THR A 167 -2.60 -1.55 -19.26
N HIS A 168 -1.81 -2.16 -20.11
CA HIS A 168 -0.46 -1.72 -20.46
C HIS A 168 0.49 -1.59 -19.24
N THR A 169 0.54 -2.65 -18.42
CA THR A 169 1.48 -2.79 -17.31
C THR A 169 2.43 -3.96 -17.56
N ASP A 170 3.73 -3.76 -17.27
CA ASP A 170 4.74 -4.81 -17.33
C ASP A 170 4.60 -5.75 -16.14
N VAL A 171 3.62 -6.66 -16.19
CA VAL A 171 3.44 -7.70 -15.17
C VAL A 171 3.74 -9.07 -15.77
N LYS A 172 4.50 -9.90 -15.04
CA LYS A 172 4.81 -11.27 -15.46
C LYS A 172 3.61 -12.21 -15.30
N THR A 173 2.73 -11.92 -14.36
CA THR A 173 1.54 -12.73 -14.04
C THR A 173 0.47 -11.85 -13.42
N TYR A 174 -0.79 -12.21 -13.66
CA TYR A 174 -1.97 -11.57 -13.05
C TYR A 174 -2.46 -12.32 -11.80
N ASN A 175 -1.71 -13.34 -11.36
CA ASN A 175 -2.09 -14.15 -10.22
C ASN A 175 -1.88 -13.40 -8.91
N CYS A 176 -2.90 -13.43 -8.07
CA CYS A 176 -2.93 -12.96 -6.69
C CYS A 176 -3.71 -13.97 -5.86
N LYS A 177 -3.31 -14.20 -4.62
CA LYS A 177 -4.05 -15.04 -3.69
C LYS A 177 -4.75 -14.15 -2.68
N ILE A 178 -6.08 -14.17 -2.69
CA ILE A 178 -6.92 -13.42 -1.75
C ILE A 178 -7.05 -14.24 -0.45
N TYR A 179 -6.86 -13.58 0.70
CA TYR A 179 -7.00 -14.17 2.03
C TYR A 179 -8.19 -13.61 2.79
N GLU A 180 -8.62 -12.39 2.44
CA GLU A 180 -9.72 -11.69 3.08
C GLU A 180 -10.39 -10.76 2.07
N ALA A 181 -11.72 -10.70 2.07
CA ALA A 181 -12.48 -9.75 1.26
C ALA A 181 -13.90 -9.63 1.83
N HIS A 182 -14.22 -8.50 2.48
CA HIS A 182 -15.53 -8.26 3.07
C HIS A 182 -15.83 -6.77 3.22
N TRP A 183 -17.12 -6.48 3.34
CA TRP A 183 -17.67 -5.16 3.65
C TRP A 183 -18.21 -5.13 5.07
N ASP A 184 -17.83 -4.10 5.81
CA ASP A 184 -18.41 -3.74 7.09
C ASP A 184 -19.17 -2.43 6.96
N LYS A 185 -20.26 -2.32 7.73
CA LYS A 185 -20.98 -1.08 7.92
C LYS A 185 -20.70 -0.55 9.32
N VAL A 186 -20.06 0.61 9.39
CA VAL A 186 -19.76 1.30 10.64
C VAL A 186 -20.42 2.68 10.56
N GLU A 187 -21.51 2.88 11.32
CA GLU A 187 -22.30 4.11 11.29
C GLU A 187 -22.72 4.50 9.86
N ASN A 188 -22.19 5.64 9.38
CA ASN A 188 -22.46 6.18 8.05
C ASN A 188 -21.35 5.84 7.03
N GLN A 189 -20.52 4.85 7.35
CA GLN A 189 -19.46 4.40 6.46
C GLN A 189 -19.63 2.93 6.07
N LEU A 190 -19.26 2.63 4.84
CA LEU A 190 -19.00 1.27 4.37
C LEU A 190 -17.51 1.13 4.15
N ILE A 191 -16.92 0.10 4.74
CA ILE A 191 -15.47 -0.17 4.67
C ILE A 191 -15.30 -1.53 4.01
N PHE A 192 -14.61 -1.55 2.87
CA PHE A 192 -14.19 -2.79 2.22
C PHE A 192 -12.78 -3.13 2.65
N THR A 193 -12.59 -4.27 3.30
CA THR A 193 -11.27 -4.80 3.66
C THR A 193 -10.90 -5.92 2.70
N ILE A 194 -9.69 -5.87 2.15
CA ILE A 194 -9.15 -6.92 1.30
C ILE A 194 -7.67 -7.19 1.60
N THR A 195 -7.32 -8.46 1.79
CA THR A 195 -5.96 -8.93 2.05
C THR A 195 -5.54 -9.93 0.97
N ALA A 196 -4.33 -9.73 0.40
CA ALA A 196 -3.75 -10.64 -0.58
C ALA A 196 -2.22 -10.71 -0.44
N ASP A 197 -1.60 -11.75 -1.04
CA ASP A 197 -0.14 -11.85 -1.17
C ASP A 197 0.45 -10.68 -1.97
N ARG A 198 -0.27 -10.24 -2.99
CA ARG A 198 0.05 -9.07 -3.83
C ARG A 198 -1.20 -8.49 -4.45
N PHE A 199 -1.06 -7.27 -4.96
CA PHE A 199 -2.09 -6.62 -5.76
C PHE A 199 -1.52 -6.13 -7.10
N LEU A 200 -2.34 -6.18 -8.13
CA LEU A 200 -2.06 -5.56 -9.42
C LEU A 200 -2.33 -4.05 -9.36
N ARG A 201 -1.74 -3.31 -10.27
CA ARG A 201 -1.99 -1.87 -10.34
C ARG A 201 -3.48 -1.58 -10.53
N ASN A 202 -4.04 -0.72 -9.67
CA ASN A 202 -5.45 -0.31 -9.66
C ASN A 202 -6.46 -1.43 -9.30
N MET A 203 -6.00 -2.63 -8.91
CA MET A 203 -6.84 -3.81 -8.70
C MET A 203 -7.94 -3.56 -7.66
N VAL A 204 -7.59 -3.11 -6.46
CA VAL A 204 -8.58 -2.89 -5.38
C VAL A 204 -9.66 -1.90 -5.80
N ARG A 205 -9.28 -0.79 -6.42
CA ARG A 205 -10.22 0.22 -6.90
C ARG A 205 -11.16 -0.28 -7.98
N ALA A 206 -10.69 -1.17 -8.84
CA ALA A 206 -11.54 -1.81 -9.86
C ALA A 206 -12.48 -2.85 -9.25
N ILE A 207 -12.02 -3.66 -8.28
CA ILE A 207 -12.85 -4.59 -7.52
C ILE A 207 -13.98 -3.84 -6.82
N VAL A 208 -13.65 -2.80 -6.05
CA VAL A 208 -14.63 -1.99 -5.31
C VAL A 208 -15.67 -1.39 -6.26
N GLY A 209 -15.25 -0.81 -7.40
CA GLY A 209 -16.18 -0.25 -8.37
C GLY A 209 -17.13 -1.29 -8.94
N THR A 210 -16.66 -2.51 -9.19
CA THR A 210 -17.49 -3.61 -9.69
C THR A 210 -18.43 -4.13 -8.59
N LEU A 211 -17.98 -4.22 -7.34
CA LEU A 211 -18.82 -4.57 -6.20
C LEU A 211 -19.93 -3.54 -5.94
N ILE A 212 -19.65 -2.23 -6.17
CA ILE A 212 -20.69 -1.20 -6.11
C ILE A 212 -21.77 -1.43 -7.17
N ASP A 213 -21.41 -1.81 -8.39
CA ASP A 213 -22.39 -2.13 -9.44
C ASP A 213 -23.24 -3.37 -9.06
N VAL A 214 -22.66 -4.35 -8.34
CA VAL A 214 -23.42 -5.46 -7.73
C VAL A 214 -24.35 -4.94 -6.62
N GLY A 215 -23.87 -4.08 -5.73
CA GLY A 215 -24.67 -3.49 -4.65
C GLY A 215 -25.84 -2.63 -5.16
N LEU A 216 -25.69 -2.02 -6.33
CA LEU A 216 -26.74 -1.31 -7.05
C LEU A 216 -27.69 -2.25 -7.84
N GLN A 217 -27.44 -3.57 -7.81
CA GLN A 217 -28.17 -4.58 -8.58
C GLN A 217 -28.10 -4.37 -10.10
N LYS A 218 -27.07 -3.68 -10.60
CA LYS A 218 -26.77 -3.55 -12.03
C LYS A 218 -26.06 -4.78 -12.58
N LEU A 219 -25.37 -5.51 -11.70
CA LEU A 219 -24.70 -6.78 -11.98
C LEU A 219 -25.24 -7.83 -11.01
N SER A 220 -25.51 -9.02 -11.52
CA SER A 220 -25.75 -10.22 -10.71
C SER A 220 -24.45 -10.83 -10.21
N LEU A 221 -24.52 -11.81 -9.31
CA LEU A 221 -23.34 -12.58 -8.87
C LEU A 221 -22.72 -13.35 -10.06
N THR A 222 -23.53 -13.87 -10.97
CA THR A 222 -23.06 -14.54 -12.18
C THR A 222 -22.33 -13.56 -13.11
N ASP A 223 -22.85 -12.34 -13.30
CA ASP A 223 -22.16 -11.32 -14.09
C ASP A 223 -20.80 -10.95 -13.49
N PHE A 224 -20.71 -10.86 -12.14
CA PHE A 224 -19.45 -10.59 -11.45
C PHE A 224 -18.43 -11.73 -11.70
N GLU A 225 -18.86 -12.97 -11.63
CA GLU A 225 -18.04 -14.14 -11.94
C GLU A 225 -17.60 -14.15 -13.40
N ASP A 226 -18.50 -13.88 -14.34
CA ASP A 226 -18.22 -13.79 -15.77
C ASP A 226 -17.21 -12.68 -16.10
N ILE A 227 -17.21 -11.58 -15.35
CA ILE A 227 -16.20 -10.52 -15.46
C ILE A 227 -14.82 -11.08 -15.14
N ILE A 228 -14.68 -11.83 -14.04
CA ILE A 228 -13.40 -12.45 -13.65
C ILE A 228 -12.94 -13.42 -14.73
N LEU A 229 -13.80 -14.32 -15.16
CA LEU A 229 -13.52 -15.33 -16.20
C LEU A 229 -13.14 -14.69 -17.55
N SER A 230 -13.71 -13.54 -17.86
CA SER A 230 -13.43 -12.84 -19.13
C SER A 230 -12.02 -12.33 -19.27
N LYS A 231 -11.30 -12.08 -18.15
CA LYS A 231 -9.96 -11.45 -18.10
C LYS A 231 -9.89 -10.08 -18.78
N LYS A 232 -11.02 -9.43 -19.05
CA LYS A 232 -11.10 -8.16 -19.78
C LYS A 232 -11.40 -7.00 -18.84
N ARG A 233 -10.47 -6.04 -18.72
CA ARG A 233 -10.64 -4.83 -17.90
C ARG A 233 -11.85 -4.00 -18.30
N SER A 234 -12.21 -4.01 -19.59
CA SER A 234 -13.36 -3.26 -20.11
C SER A 234 -14.72 -3.79 -19.64
N LYS A 235 -14.79 -5.02 -19.12
CA LYS A 235 -16.01 -5.59 -18.55
C LYS A 235 -16.19 -5.27 -17.07
N ALA A 236 -15.10 -5.00 -16.35
CA ALA A 236 -15.17 -4.62 -14.94
C ALA A 236 -15.65 -3.17 -14.77
N GLY A 237 -16.27 -2.90 -13.63
CA GLY A 237 -16.75 -1.58 -13.27
C GLY A 237 -15.68 -0.49 -13.29
N ALA A 238 -16.10 0.76 -13.25
CA ALA A 238 -15.21 1.90 -13.18
C ALA A 238 -14.36 1.86 -11.88
N SER A 239 -13.08 2.25 -11.98
CA SER A 239 -12.26 2.34 -10.77
C SER A 239 -12.73 3.48 -9.89
N VAL A 240 -12.98 3.20 -8.63
CA VAL A 240 -13.38 4.21 -7.64
C VAL A 240 -12.26 5.23 -7.35
N PRO A 241 -12.56 6.43 -6.83
CA PRO A 241 -11.58 7.46 -6.48
C PRO A 241 -10.48 6.95 -5.55
N ALA A 242 -9.28 7.53 -5.66
CA ALA A 242 -8.13 7.12 -4.85
C ALA A 242 -8.27 7.53 -3.37
N CYS A 243 -8.97 8.62 -3.08
CA CYS A 243 -9.12 9.20 -1.73
C CYS A 243 -9.80 8.28 -0.71
N GLY A 244 -10.50 7.23 -1.15
CA GLY A 244 -11.05 6.24 -0.24
C GLY A 244 -10.12 5.05 0.03
N LEU A 245 -8.98 4.93 -0.67
CA LEU A 245 -8.12 3.76 -0.58
C LEU A 245 -6.95 3.96 0.38
N TYR A 246 -6.77 3.00 1.30
CA TYR A 246 -5.71 2.95 2.30
C TYR A 246 -4.97 1.63 2.25
N LEU A 247 -3.65 1.67 2.18
CA LEU A 247 -2.81 0.53 2.56
C LEU A 247 -2.74 0.53 4.10
N THR A 248 -3.31 -0.49 4.74
CA THR A 248 -3.47 -0.50 6.20
C THR A 248 -2.51 -1.44 6.91
N HIS A 249 -2.07 -2.50 6.25
CA HIS A 249 -1.18 -3.47 6.88
C HIS A 249 -0.29 -4.18 5.86
N ILE A 250 0.95 -4.45 6.26
CA ILE A 250 1.90 -5.30 5.51
C ILE A 250 2.50 -6.30 6.48
N GLU A 251 2.33 -7.59 6.18
CA GLU A 251 2.85 -8.69 6.99
C GLU A 251 4.22 -9.13 6.47
N TYR A 252 5.17 -9.30 7.39
CA TYR A 252 6.51 -9.85 7.12
C TYR A 252 6.80 -11.04 8.02
N PRO A 253 7.72 -11.96 7.62
CA PRO A 253 8.25 -12.95 8.54
C PRO A 253 8.98 -12.29 9.71
N GLU A 254 8.73 -12.74 10.93
CA GLU A 254 9.41 -12.24 12.14
C GLU A 254 10.93 -12.40 12.04
N SER A 255 11.41 -13.45 11.40
CA SER A 255 12.84 -13.74 11.20
C SER A 255 13.61 -12.69 10.41
N LEU A 256 12.92 -11.75 9.74
CA LEU A 256 13.57 -10.63 9.05
C LEU A 256 14.10 -9.57 10.02
N PHE A 257 13.48 -9.43 11.17
CA PHE A 257 13.83 -8.41 12.16
C PHE A 257 14.95 -8.91 13.06
N VAL A 258 15.96 -8.07 13.27
CA VAL A 258 17.03 -8.38 14.22
C VAL A 258 16.49 -8.11 15.62
N GLU A 259 16.50 -9.13 16.48
CA GLU A 259 16.13 -8.96 17.89
C GLU A 259 17.06 -7.90 18.51
N LYS A 260 16.47 -6.92 19.19
CA LYS A 260 17.26 -6.06 20.05
C LYS A 260 17.86 -6.94 21.14
N LYS A 261 19.18 -7.10 21.13
CA LYS A 261 19.87 -7.58 22.35
C LYS A 261 19.71 -6.49 23.41
N ASP A 262 18.94 -6.82 24.44
CA ASP A 262 18.82 -6.00 25.65
C ASP A 262 20.19 -5.74 26.29
#